data_df7048270bc8305f27b25a10757750df
#
_entry.id   df7048270bc8305f27b25a10757750df
#
_cell.length_a   1.000
_cell.length_b   1.000
_cell.length_c   1.000
_cell.angle_alpha   90.00
_cell.angle_beta   90.00
_cell.angle_gamma   90.00
#
_symmetry.space_group_name_H-M   'P 1'
#
loop_
_entity.id
_entity.type
_entity.pdbx_description
1 polymer ?
#
loop_
_entity_poly.entity_id
_entity_poly.type
_entity_poly.pdbx_seq_one_letter_code
_entity_poly.pdbx_strand_id
1 'polypeptide(L)'
;VETNEILDTSVALDAKEGIITIFTLIEHPPCAEKFFDILFPETKDYVIALEIAKKLRQQGTPVGAIDMLIAAMALNRSLAVRTCDGNFKNIQVVMPELGLR
;
A
#
# COMPACT_ATOMS: atom_id res chain seq x y z
N VAL A 1 7.44 -13.59 14.00
CA VAL A 1 7.41 -13.78 12.54
C VAL A 1 7.88 -12.52 11.86
N GLU A 2 8.88 -12.68 11.06
CA GLU A 2 9.39 -11.56 10.29
C GLU A 2 8.50 -11.31 9.08
N THR A 3 8.09 -10.07 8.90
CA THR A 3 7.23 -9.66 7.80
C THR A 3 7.89 -8.53 7.04
N ASN A 4 8.02 -8.68 5.74
CA ASN A 4 8.56 -7.64 4.87
C ASN A 4 7.56 -7.21 3.80
N GLU A 5 6.28 -7.24 4.17
CA GLU A 5 5.19 -6.87 3.27
C GLU A 5 4.12 -6.09 4.02
N ILE A 6 3.48 -5.18 3.29
CA ILE A 6 2.27 -4.50 3.77
C ILE A 6 1.08 -5.21 3.14
N LEU A 7 0.07 -5.53 3.95
CA LEU A 7 -1.18 -6.08 3.45
C LEU A 7 -2.10 -4.91 3.07
N ASP A 8 -2.60 -4.91 1.83
CA ASP A 8 -3.62 -3.93 1.48
C ASP A 8 -4.98 -4.39 2.03
N THR A 9 -6.00 -3.56 1.89
CA THR A 9 -7.31 -3.83 2.47
C THR A 9 -7.90 -5.15 1.97
N SER A 10 -7.72 -5.49 0.69
CA SER A 10 -8.29 -6.71 0.12
C SER A 10 -7.76 -7.97 0.81
N VAL A 11 -6.52 -7.97 1.26
CA VAL A 11 -5.89 -9.09 1.96
C VAL A 11 -6.12 -9.01 3.46
N ALA A 12 -6.09 -7.81 4.03
CA ALA A 12 -6.23 -7.58 5.46
C ALA A 12 -7.56 -8.09 6.02
N LEU A 13 -8.61 -8.09 5.19
CA LEU A 13 -9.94 -8.55 5.62
C LEU A 13 -9.91 -9.99 6.13
N ASP A 14 -9.10 -10.85 5.51
CA ASP A 14 -9.03 -12.26 5.85
C ASP A 14 -7.82 -12.62 6.69
N ALA A 15 -6.87 -11.72 6.85
CA ALA A 15 -5.67 -11.95 7.65
C ALA A 15 -5.97 -11.70 9.13
N LYS A 16 -5.15 -12.30 9.99
CA LYS A 16 -5.26 -12.14 11.45
C LYS A 16 -4.12 -11.32 12.03
N GLU A 17 -3.01 -11.23 11.32
CA GLU A 17 -1.82 -10.52 11.74
C GLU A 17 -1.03 -10.04 10.53
N GLY A 18 -0.10 -9.16 10.74
CA GLY A 18 0.75 -8.61 9.70
C GLY A 18 0.93 -7.12 9.87
N ILE A 19 1.34 -6.47 8.78
CA ILE A 19 1.53 -5.03 8.74
C ILE A 19 0.45 -4.44 7.84
N ILE A 20 -0.29 -3.45 8.35
CA ILE A 20 -1.23 -2.68 7.56
C ILE A 20 -0.95 -1.19 7.77
N THR A 21 -1.49 -0.34 6.91
CA THR A 21 -1.40 1.10 7.11
C THR A 21 -2.61 1.61 7.89
N ILE A 22 -2.47 2.80 8.44
CA ILE A 22 -3.60 3.49 9.08
C ILE A 22 -4.77 3.65 8.11
N PHE A 23 -4.51 3.77 6.81
CA PHE A 23 -5.57 3.92 5.80
C PHE A 23 -6.45 2.68 5.71
N THR A 24 -5.84 1.48 5.74
CA THR A 24 -6.60 0.23 5.77
C THR A 24 -7.46 0.14 7.03
N LEU A 25 -6.91 0.56 8.17
CA LEU A 25 -7.65 0.56 9.43
C LEU A 25 -8.86 1.50 9.37
N ILE A 26 -8.69 2.67 8.75
CA ILE A 26 -9.79 3.63 8.58
C ILE A 26 -10.87 3.09 7.64
N GLU A 27 -10.47 2.41 6.55
CA GLU A 27 -11.41 1.80 5.62
C GLU A 27 -12.15 0.62 6.24
N HIS A 28 -11.50 -0.10 7.14
CA HIS A 28 -12.07 -1.30 7.75
C HIS A 28 -11.73 -1.35 9.24
N PRO A 29 -12.45 -0.59 10.08
CA PRO A 29 -12.17 -0.49 11.51
C PRO A 29 -12.11 -1.82 12.29
N PRO A 30 -12.85 -2.89 11.91
CA PRO A 30 -12.69 -4.17 12.60
C PRO A 30 -11.27 -4.73 12.62
N CYS A 31 -10.40 -4.29 11.73
CA CYS A 31 -8.98 -4.65 11.77
C CYS A 31 -8.30 -4.25 13.09
N ALA A 32 -8.86 -3.27 13.82
CA ALA A 32 -8.32 -2.85 15.12
C ALA A 32 -8.38 -3.96 16.17
N GLU A 33 -9.23 -4.96 15.98
CA GLU A 33 -9.38 -6.08 16.91
C GLU A 33 -8.44 -7.25 16.60
N LYS A 34 -7.63 -7.11 15.55
CA LYS A 34 -6.68 -8.14 15.11
C LYS A 34 -5.26 -7.73 15.52
N PHE A 35 -4.31 -8.62 15.26
CA PHE A 35 -2.91 -8.42 15.67
C PHE A 35 -2.08 -7.78 14.56
N PHE A 36 -2.50 -6.62 14.07
CA PHE A 36 -1.75 -5.89 13.06
C PHE A 36 -0.82 -4.86 13.66
N ASP A 37 0.35 -4.73 13.06
CA ASP A 37 1.20 -3.56 13.26
C ASP A 37 0.71 -2.47 12.31
N ILE A 38 0.49 -1.29 12.84
CA ILE A 38 -0.08 -0.18 12.08
C ILE A 38 1.02 0.80 11.67
N LEU A 39 1.18 1.01 10.38
CA LEU A 39 2.11 2.00 9.85
C LEU A 39 1.40 3.32 9.63
N PHE A 40 2.05 4.39 10.04
CA PHE A 40 1.60 5.75 9.80
C PHE A 40 2.49 6.38 8.74
N PRO A 41 1.91 7.22 7.86
CA PRO A 41 2.71 7.84 6.81
C PRO A 41 3.68 8.90 7.37
N GLU A 42 4.80 9.02 6.68
CA GLU A 42 5.78 10.09 6.88
C GLU A 42 5.66 11.09 5.74
N THR A 43 6.27 12.24 5.88
CA THR A 43 6.27 13.26 4.82
C THR A 43 6.78 12.70 3.50
N LYS A 44 7.83 11.89 3.53
CA LYS A 44 8.40 11.28 2.34
C LYS A 44 7.41 10.39 1.60
N ASP A 45 6.50 9.72 2.32
CA ASP A 45 5.47 8.88 1.69
C ASP A 45 4.57 9.71 0.79
N TYR A 46 4.19 10.91 1.23
CA TYR A 46 3.35 11.79 0.43
C TYR A 46 4.09 12.29 -0.82
N VAL A 47 5.39 12.55 -0.70
CA VAL A 47 6.21 12.98 -1.84
C VAL A 47 6.28 11.86 -2.88
N ILE A 48 6.51 10.63 -2.45
CA ILE A 48 6.53 9.45 -3.33
C ILE A 48 5.16 9.24 -3.98
N ALA A 49 4.09 9.35 -3.19
CA ALA A 49 2.72 9.19 -3.71
C ALA A 49 2.40 10.22 -4.79
N LEU A 50 2.85 11.46 -4.60
CA LEU A 50 2.67 12.50 -5.61
C LEU A 50 3.39 12.15 -6.91
N GLU A 51 4.62 11.62 -6.81
CA GLU A 51 5.36 11.17 -7.98
C GLU A 51 4.64 10.04 -8.70
N ILE A 52 4.13 9.06 -7.94
CA ILE A 52 3.33 7.97 -8.49
C ILE A 52 2.12 8.53 -9.24
N ALA A 53 1.40 9.46 -8.62
CA ALA A 53 0.21 10.07 -9.22
C ALA A 53 0.51 10.76 -10.56
N LYS A 54 1.62 11.49 -10.62
CA LYS A 54 2.05 12.16 -11.86
C LYS A 54 2.34 11.15 -12.97
N LYS A 55 3.06 10.08 -12.63
CA LYS A 55 3.41 9.05 -13.61
C LYS A 55 2.20 8.30 -14.12
N LEU A 56 1.27 7.93 -13.22
CA LEU A 56 0.04 7.25 -13.60
C LEU A 56 -0.83 8.13 -14.49
N ARG A 57 -0.89 9.43 -14.20
CA ARG A 57 -1.63 10.36 -15.03
C ARG A 57 -1.06 10.44 -16.44
N GLN A 58 0.27 10.46 -16.57
CA GLN A 58 0.93 10.44 -17.88
C GLN A 58 0.68 9.15 -18.62
N GLN A 59 0.61 8.04 -17.90
CA GLN A 59 0.33 6.71 -18.45
C GLN A 59 -1.13 6.54 -18.86
N GLY A 60 -2.03 7.35 -18.31
CA GLY A 60 -3.46 7.22 -18.55
C GLY A 60 -4.13 6.12 -17.73
N THR A 61 -3.52 5.70 -16.64
CA THR A 61 -4.02 4.63 -15.78
C THR A 61 -4.17 5.11 -14.34
N PRO A 62 -5.09 6.04 -14.06
CA PRO A 62 -5.25 6.55 -12.69
C PRO A 62 -5.72 5.45 -11.74
N VAL A 63 -5.25 5.52 -10.49
CA VAL A 63 -5.73 4.65 -9.40
C VAL A 63 -6.10 5.52 -8.21
N GLY A 64 -6.78 4.94 -7.23
CA GLY A 64 -7.21 5.66 -6.04
C GLY A 64 -6.04 6.14 -5.19
N ALA A 65 -6.25 7.23 -4.46
CA ALA A 65 -5.22 7.85 -3.63
C ALA A 65 -4.70 6.92 -2.53
N ILE A 66 -5.58 6.13 -1.94
CA ILE A 66 -5.20 5.20 -0.86
C ILE A 66 -4.21 4.15 -1.39
N ASP A 67 -4.45 3.59 -2.57
CA ASP A 67 -3.55 2.61 -3.17
C ASP A 67 -2.18 3.23 -3.44
N MET A 68 -2.15 4.46 -3.93
CA MET A 68 -0.89 5.19 -4.15
C MET A 68 -0.14 5.42 -2.85
N LEU A 69 -0.85 5.76 -1.77
CA LEU A 69 -0.23 5.97 -0.46
C LEU A 69 0.33 4.66 0.11
N ILE A 70 -0.41 3.56 0.00
CA ILE A 70 0.07 2.26 0.45
C ILE A 70 1.33 1.86 -0.33
N ALA A 71 1.32 2.03 -1.65
CA ALA A 71 2.49 1.74 -2.49
C ALA A 71 3.68 2.63 -2.11
N ALA A 72 3.44 3.91 -1.87
CA ALA A 72 4.50 4.84 -1.47
C ALA A 72 5.11 4.45 -0.13
N MET A 73 4.28 4.05 0.83
CA MET A 73 4.75 3.61 2.14
C MET A 73 5.60 2.34 2.03
N ALA A 74 5.21 1.43 1.16
CA ALA A 74 5.98 0.21 0.89
C ALA A 74 7.33 0.55 0.24
N LEU A 75 7.32 1.38 -0.79
CA LEU A 75 8.55 1.80 -1.49
C LEU A 75 9.54 2.49 -0.54
N ASN A 76 9.04 3.39 0.29
CA ASN A 76 9.88 4.13 1.23
C ASN A 76 10.56 3.21 2.25
N ARG A 77 9.96 2.07 2.55
CA ARG A 77 10.45 1.12 3.57
C ARG A 77 11.04 -0.14 2.99
N SER A 78 11.13 -0.24 1.67
CA SER A 78 11.59 -1.45 0.96
C SER A 78 10.78 -2.69 1.34
N LEU A 79 9.47 -2.50 1.51
CA LEU A 79 8.52 -3.58 1.75
C LEU A 79 7.78 -3.90 0.45
N ALA A 80 7.31 -5.13 0.32
CA ALA A 80 6.39 -5.49 -0.75
C ALA A 80 4.95 -5.14 -0.35
N VAL A 81 4.04 -5.15 -1.30
CA VAL A 81 2.60 -5.07 -1.05
C VAL A 81 1.98 -6.40 -1.40
N ARG A 82 1.27 -7.00 -0.45
CA ARG A 82 0.45 -8.18 -0.70
C ARG A 82 -0.96 -7.71 -1.01
N THR A 83 -1.46 -8.07 -2.18
CA THR A 83 -2.73 -7.56 -2.66
C THR A 83 -3.41 -8.54 -3.61
N CYS A 84 -4.74 -8.45 -3.68
CA CYS A 84 -5.55 -9.08 -4.71
C CYS A 84 -6.09 -8.04 -5.70
N ASP A 85 -5.72 -6.78 -5.54
CA ASP A 85 -6.22 -5.68 -6.36
C ASP A 85 -5.28 -5.40 -7.52
N GLY A 86 -5.80 -5.44 -8.75
CA GLY A 86 -5.01 -5.19 -9.96
C GLY A 86 -4.48 -3.77 -10.09
N ASN A 87 -4.99 -2.81 -9.33
CA ASN A 87 -4.51 -1.43 -9.37
C ASN A 87 -3.03 -1.31 -9.03
N PHE A 88 -2.50 -2.19 -8.16
CA PHE A 88 -1.10 -2.17 -7.80
C PHE A 88 -0.18 -2.58 -8.96
N LYS A 89 -0.68 -3.36 -9.90
CA LYS A 89 0.09 -3.68 -11.11
C LYS A 89 0.30 -2.45 -11.98
N ASN A 90 -0.69 -1.57 -12.05
CA ASN A 90 -0.57 -0.31 -12.78
C ASN A 90 0.48 0.58 -12.12
N ILE A 91 0.52 0.61 -10.80
CA ILE A 91 1.55 1.35 -10.07
C ILE A 91 2.93 0.75 -10.36
N GLN A 92 3.05 -0.58 -10.35
CA GLN A 92 4.33 -1.25 -10.61
C GLN A 92 4.87 -0.95 -12.01
N VAL A 93 4.01 -0.73 -12.99
CA VAL A 93 4.45 -0.34 -14.34
C VAL A 93 5.25 0.95 -14.31
N VAL A 94 4.82 1.93 -13.51
CA VAL A 94 5.50 3.24 -13.42
C VAL A 94 6.55 3.29 -12.31
N MET A 95 6.49 2.37 -11.35
CA MET A 95 7.44 2.23 -10.24
C MET A 95 7.90 0.77 -10.18
N PRO A 96 8.82 0.35 -11.09
CA PRO A 96 9.19 -1.06 -11.21
C PRO A 96 9.82 -1.68 -9.95
N GLU A 97 10.36 -0.86 -9.06
CA GLU A 97 10.95 -1.34 -7.80
C GLU A 97 9.91 -1.76 -6.78
N LEU A 98 8.60 -1.51 -7.03
CA LEU A 98 7.54 -1.96 -6.13
C LEU A 98 7.42 -3.48 -6.18
N GLY A 99 7.66 -4.14 -5.04
CA GLY A 99 7.42 -5.57 -4.91
C GLY A 99 5.93 -5.85 -4.70
N LEU A 100 5.40 -6.83 -5.43
CA LEU A 100 4.02 -7.29 -5.25
C LEU A 100 4.01 -8.77 -4.92
N ARG A 101 3.07 -9.16 -4.06
CA ARG A 101 2.89 -10.55 -3.65
C ARG A 101 1.44 -10.97 -3.65
#